data_7472bfb7b5461365c92f4059e9a5edd0
#
_entry.id   7472bfb7b5461365c92f4059e9a5edd0
#
_cell.length_a   1.000
_cell.length_b   1.000
_cell.length_c   1.000
_cell.angle_alpha   90.00
_cell.angle_beta   90.00
_cell.angle_gamma   90.00
#
_symmetry.space_group_name_H-M   'P 1'
#
loop_
_entity.id
_entity.type
_entity.pdbx_description
1 polymer ?
#
loop_
_entity_poly.entity_id
_entity_poly.type
_entity_poly.pdbx_seq_one_letter_code
_entity_poly.pdbx_strand_id
1 'polypeptide(L)'
;MMSVFSSAFTILFMFWSSSIILRKLVSRFSEINKNNEIVILGSSFVGALAYTFSDSFWYNAVEAEVYAMASLLIALLFWLGLRWEQDMDKPRGNKWLLIISLVVGLSFGVHFMALLTIPAIGFLYFFKNYKVVTVKNFIIANIVVVGVLLFIFKLLLPLTMGSFGKTEVFMVNSLGLPFNSGTIFVTVLLIASFYFGLKYTSQKGLVTYNTLILCILFILIGFSTWMMLPIRANANTVINENKPSDAAEVLAYYNREQYGSNPLFYGPQYTEGFAGLDKNNPYLDKAPNYERDYKTGKYIIVNNYKNAEQNTDDNQKTILPRMWSGDHIENYMNFTNPPAFRLNPNYPYEEDLAKYGIDASQLSEEDYNKAIAQLKNETEKIINEFRQAYAQKQIDNEGYVKFLKSYGDYLLVDKPTTVDNLGFMVEYQFGYMYWRYLMWNFVGRQNDVQGKYDYLDGNWLSGISFIDNLHLGSQ
;
A
#
# COMPACT_ATOMS: atom_id res chain seq x y z
N MET A 1 2.34 -26.92 10.35
CA MET A 1 3.72 -27.38 10.04
C MET A 1 4.50 -26.40 9.16
N MET A 2 3.94 -25.87 8.08
CA MET A 2 4.65 -24.96 7.18
C MET A 2 5.15 -23.70 7.91
N SER A 3 4.30 -23.06 8.73
CA SER A 3 4.66 -21.87 9.52
C SER A 3 5.80 -22.17 10.50
N VAL A 4 5.77 -23.31 11.18
CA VAL A 4 6.82 -23.73 12.12
C VAL A 4 8.18 -23.89 11.42
N PHE A 5 8.22 -24.59 10.28
CA PHE A 5 9.46 -24.73 9.50
C PHE A 5 9.95 -23.40 8.96
N SER A 6 9.04 -22.55 8.45
CA SER A 6 9.39 -21.23 7.97
C SER A 6 10.02 -20.38 9.08
N SER A 7 9.43 -20.40 10.28
CA SER A 7 9.96 -19.68 11.42
C SER A 7 11.31 -20.22 11.89
N ALA A 8 11.49 -21.55 11.93
CA ALA A 8 12.77 -22.16 12.27
C ALA A 8 13.90 -21.73 11.31
N PHE A 9 13.61 -21.75 10.00
CA PHE A 9 14.58 -21.27 8.99
C PHE A 9 14.79 -19.76 9.05
N THR A 10 13.79 -18.97 9.42
CA THR A 10 13.95 -17.52 9.66
C THR A 10 15.01 -17.29 10.73
N ILE A 11 14.94 -17.98 11.86
CA ILE A 11 15.90 -17.88 12.96
C ILE A 11 17.30 -18.31 12.49
N LEU A 12 17.40 -19.36 11.68
CA LEU A 12 18.67 -19.80 11.13
C LEU A 12 19.32 -18.73 10.24
N PHE A 13 18.55 -18.13 9.30
CA PHE A 13 19.06 -17.04 8.45
C PHE A 13 19.36 -15.77 9.23
N MET A 14 18.60 -15.47 10.28
CA MET A 14 18.89 -14.37 11.19
C MET A 14 20.21 -14.59 11.93
N PHE A 15 20.44 -15.78 12.48
CA PHE A 15 21.71 -16.17 13.10
C PHE A 15 22.88 -16.01 12.14
N TRP A 16 22.76 -16.54 10.91
CA TRP A 16 23.83 -16.42 9.90
C TRP A 16 24.08 -14.98 9.48
N SER A 17 23.04 -14.18 9.28
CA SER A 17 23.15 -12.77 8.94
C SER A 17 23.83 -11.99 10.05
N SER A 18 23.43 -12.18 11.31
CA SER A 18 24.03 -11.56 12.48
C SER A 18 25.51 -11.94 12.61
N SER A 19 25.85 -13.22 12.41
CA SER A 19 27.23 -13.70 12.44
C SER A 19 28.10 -13.03 11.36
N ILE A 20 27.59 -12.84 10.15
CA ILE A 20 28.29 -12.14 9.07
C ILE A 20 28.54 -10.67 9.45
N ILE A 21 27.51 -9.99 9.96
CA ILE A 21 27.58 -8.57 10.33
C ILE A 21 28.55 -8.36 11.49
N LEU A 22 28.44 -9.16 12.55
CA LEU A 22 29.30 -9.06 13.74
C LEU A 22 30.76 -9.38 13.38
N ARG A 23 31.00 -10.40 12.56
CA ARG A 23 32.34 -10.74 12.07
C ARG A 23 32.96 -9.56 11.32
N LYS A 24 32.18 -8.92 10.45
CA LYS A 24 32.62 -7.74 9.70
C LYS A 24 32.88 -6.53 10.61
N LEU A 25 32.07 -6.37 11.65
CA LEU A 25 32.25 -5.32 12.64
C LEU A 25 33.54 -5.53 13.44
N VAL A 26 33.72 -6.71 14.01
CA VAL A 26 34.90 -7.07 14.84
C VAL A 26 36.20 -6.96 14.01
N SER A 27 36.18 -7.42 12.75
CA SER A 27 37.35 -7.34 11.86
C SER A 27 37.85 -5.91 11.57
N ARG A 28 37.05 -4.87 11.86
CA ARG A 28 37.49 -3.46 11.74
C ARG A 28 38.34 -3.01 12.91
N PHE A 29 38.28 -3.66 14.07
CA PHE A 29 38.92 -3.24 15.29
C PHE A 29 39.99 -4.21 15.77
N SER A 30 39.89 -5.49 15.39
CA SER A 30 40.82 -6.54 15.80
C SER A 30 40.85 -7.70 14.81
N GLU A 31 41.91 -8.48 14.85
CA GLU A 31 41.97 -9.76 14.13
C GLU A 31 40.98 -10.75 14.76
N ILE A 32 40.36 -11.57 13.89
CA ILE A 32 39.42 -12.58 14.34
C ILE A 32 40.24 -13.78 14.88
N ASN A 33 40.28 -13.87 16.19
CA ASN A 33 40.84 -15.00 16.92
C ASN A 33 39.73 -15.90 17.48
N LYS A 34 40.09 -17.00 18.12
CA LYS A 34 39.14 -17.98 18.69
C LYS A 34 38.18 -17.33 19.71
N ASN A 35 38.63 -16.38 20.51
CA ASN A 35 37.80 -15.72 21.51
C ASN A 35 36.78 -14.79 20.82
N ASN A 36 37.23 -14.01 19.83
CA ASN A 36 36.34 -13.17 19.04
C ASN A 36 35.27 -14.02 18.32
N GLU A 37 35.67 -15.19 17.81
CA GLU A 37 34.73 -16.11 17.15
C GLU A 37 33.64 -16.61 18.11
N ILE A 38 34.00 -16.97 19.34
CA ILE A 38 33.04 -17.38 20.37
C ILE A 38 32.08 -16.22 20.70
N VAL A 39 32.59 -14.99 20.84
CA VAL A 39 31.76 -13.81 21.12
C VAL A 39 30.79 -13.56 19.95
N ILE A 40 31.27 -13.60 18.71
CA ILE A 40 30.44 -13.40 17.51
C ILE A 40 29.31 -14.42 17.46
N LEU A 41 29.64 -15.70 17.58
CA LEU A 41 28.64 -16.78 17.50
C LEU A 41 27.69 -16.75 18.70
N GLY A 42 28.21 -16.53 19.91
CA GLY A 42 27.39 -16.42 21.12
C GLY A 42 26.42 -15.25 21.05
N SER A 43 26.88 -14.06 20.65
CA SER A 43 26.01 -12.88 20.51
C SER A 43 24.95 -13.07 19.41
N SER A 44 25.34 -13.66 18.27
CA SER A 44 24.39 -13.99 17.21
C SER A 44 23.34 -15.00 17.66
N PHE A 45 23.73 -15.98 18.43
CA PHE A 45 22.82 -16.98 19.00
C PHE A 45 21.84 -16.37 19.99
N VAL A 46 22.33 -15.54 20.92
CA VAL A 46 21.48 -14.84 21.90
C VAL A 46 20.47 -13.93 21.16
N GLY A 47 20.90 -13.16 20.15
CA GLY A 47 20.01 -12.33 19.37
C GLY A 47 18.95 -13.14 18.61
N ALA A 48 19.32 -14.26 18.03
CA ALA A 48 18.39 -15.16 17.35
C ALA A 48 17.38 -15.78 18.31
N LEU A 49 17.84 -16.20 19.52
CA LEU A 49 16.95 -16.72 20.57
C LEU A 49 15.99 -15.63 21.09
N ALA A 50 16.47 -14.42 21.34
CA ALA A 50 15.61 -13.31 21.80
C ALA A 50 14.47 -13.06 20.79
N TYR A 51 14.78 -13.09 19.50
CA TYR A 51 13.74 -12.96 18.45
C TYR A 51 12.78 -14.15 18.43
N THR A 52 13.29 -15.37 18.65
CA THR A 52 12.44 -16.58 18.69
C THR A 52 11.33 -16.45 19.72
N PHE A 53 11.62 -15.88 20.87
CA PHE A 53 10.68 -15.75 21.99
C PHE A 53 9.96 -14.39 22.04
N SER A 54 10.07 -13.57 20.98
CA SER A 54 9.20 -12.40 20.87
C SER A 54 7.78 -12.84 20.55
N ASP A 55 6.80 -12.21 21.18
CA ASP A 55 5.38 -12.59 21.08
C ASP A 55 4.89 -12.66 19.65
N SER A 56 5.06 -11.59 18.89
CA SER A 56 4.57 -11.52 17.49
C SER A 56 5.18 -12.60 16.61
N PHE A 57 6.47 -12.92 16.80
CA PHE A 57 7.11 -13.96 16.01
C PHE A 57 6.63 -15.35 16.43
N TRP A 58 6.45 -15.59 17.72
CA TRP A 58 5.93 -16.85 18.25
C TRP A 58 4.51 -17.14 17.75
N TYR A 59 3.61 -16.13 17.82
CA TYR A 59 2.25 -16.27 17.28
C TYR A 59 2.25 -16.63 15.80
N ASN A 60 3.02 -15.91 14.98
CA ASN A 60 3.12 -16.21 13.56
C ASN A 60 3.69 -17.63 13.27
N ALA A 61 4.51 -18.15 14.17
CA ALA A 61 5.07 -19.50 14.01
C ALA A 61 4.04 -20.62 14.18
N VAL A 62 3.02 -20.39 15.01
CA VAL A 62 1.99 -21.41 15.33
C VAL A 62 0.68 -21.21 14.55
N GLU A 63 0.48 -20.04 13.97
CA GLU A 63 -0.68 -19.75 13.12
C GLU A 63 -0.54 -20.29 11.70
N ALA A 64 -1.68 -20.61 11.08
CA ALA A 64 -1.73 -21.05 9.68
C ALA A 64 -1.85 -19.86 8.71
N GLU A 65 -0.92 -18.88 8.85
CA GLU A 65 -0.90 -17.62 8.13
C GLU A 65 0.34 -17.48 7.24
N VAL A 66 0.31 -16.49 6.35
CA VAL A 66 1.38 -16.23 5.37
C VAL A 66 2.63 -15.56 5.99
N TYR A 67 2.50 -14.96 7.17
CA TYR A 67 3.53 -14.09 7.75
C TYR A 67 4.79 -14.84 8.17
N ALA A 68 4.68 -16.07 8.64
CA ALA A 68 5.84 -16.89 8.94
C ALA A 68 6.70 -17.15 7.71
N MET A 69 6.07 -17.47 6.57
CA MET A 69 6.78 -17.68 5.30
C MET A 69 7.28 -16.36 4.70
N ALA A 70 6.55 -15.27 4.85
CA ALA A 70 7.01 -13.95 4.45
C ALA A 70 8.27 -13.53 5.22
N SER A 71 8.31 -13.78 6.53
CA SER A 71 9.48 -13.54 7.38
C SER A 71 10.69 -14.39 6.95
N LEU A 72 10.46 -15.65 6.59
CA LEU A 72 11.50 -16.51 6.00
C LEU A 72 12.09 -15.91 4.73
N LEU A 73 11.24 -15.44 3.81
CA LEU A 73 11.72 -14.88 2.55
C LEU A 73 12.50 -13.57 2.77
N ILE A 74 12.08 -12.73 3.73
CA ILE A 74 12.83 -11.54 4.15
C ILE A 74 14.21 -11.92 4.69
N ALA A 75 14.28 -12.86 5.64
CA ALA A 75 15.53 -13.29 6.24
C ALA A 75 16.47 -13.94 5.23
N LEU A 76 15.91 -14.77 4.33
CA LEU A 76 16.65 -15.40 3.24
C LEU A 76 17.21 -14.36 2.27
N LEU A 77 16.39 -13.41 1.81
CA LEU A 77 16.81 -12.33 0.89
C LEU A 77 17.90 -11.47 1.52
N PHE A 78 17.76 -11.12 2.78
CA PHE A 78 18.76 -10.33 3.48
C PHE A 78 20.09 -11.09 3.61
N TRP A 79 20.04 -12.37 3.99
CA TRP A 79 21.22 -13.24 4.02
C TRP A 79 21.87 -13.39 2.64
N LEU A 80 21.08 -13.61 1.60
CA LEU A 80 21.58 -13.66 0.22
C LEU A 80 22.25 -12.35 -0.20
N GLY A 81 21.66 -11.21 0.20
CA GLY A 81 22.25 -9.88 -0.01
C GLY A 81 23.62 -9.74 0.65
N LEU A 82 23.78 -10.19 1.90
CA LEU A 82 25.07 -10.21 2.59
C LEU A 82 26.07 -11.14 1.93
N ARG A 83 25.63 -12.31 1.43
CA ARG A 83 26.48 -13.22 0.66
C ARG A 83 26.92 -12.60 -0.67
N TRP A 84 25.99 -11.93 -1.36
CA TRP A 84 26.35 -11.19 -2.57
C TRP A 84 27.37 -10.09 -2.29
N GLU A 85 27.19 -9.32 -1.24
CA GLU A 85 28.12 -8.25 -0.85
C GLU A 85 29.55 -8.79 -0.58
N GLN A 86 29.65 -9.99 0.00
CA GLN A 86 30.95 -10.66 0.22
C GLN A 86 31.61 -11.15 -1.06
N ASP A 87 30.83 -11.56 -2.06
CA ASP A 87 31.30 -12.27 -3.24
C ASP A 87 31.19 -11.42 -4.54
N MET A 88 30.64 -10.19 -4.51
CA MET A 88 30.35 -9.43 -5.73
C MET A 88 31.59 -9.14 -6.58
N ASP A 89 32.76 -9.00 -5.97
CA ASP A 89 34.04 -8.79 -6.65
C ASP A 89 34.72 -10.08 -7.10
N LYS A 90 34.17 -11.28 -6.75
CA LYS A 90 34.73 -12.58 -7.10
C LYS A 90 34.18 -13.08 -8.42
N PRO A 91 34.91 -13.97 -9.10
CA PRO A 91 34.38 -14.68 -10.27
C PRO A 91 33.04 -15.34 -9.94
N ARG A 92 32.01 -15.11 -10.78
CA ARG A 92 30.63 -15.62 -10.59
C ARG A 92 29.91 -15.04 -9.35
N GLY A 93 30.33 -13.91 -8.79
CA GLY A 93 29.61 -13.25 -7.67
C GLY A 93 28.15 -12.94 -7.99
N ASN A 94 27.84 -12.64 -9.26
CA ASN A 94 26.48 -12.37 -9.73
C ASN A 94 25.49 -13.56 -9.61
N LYS A 95 25.96 -14.78 -9.32
CA LYS A 95 25.08 -15.93 -9.03
C LYS A 95 24.09 -15.64 -7.89
N TRP A 96 24.52 -14.85 -6.91
CA TRP A 96 23.67 -14.47 -5.79
C TRP A 96 22.52 -13.55 -6.21
N LEU A 97 22.74 -12.65 -7.17
CA LEU A 97 21.70 -11.81 -7.75
C LEU A 97 20.60 -12.64 -8.44
N LEU A 98 20.99 -13.72 -9.12
CA LEU A 98 20.02 -14.60 -9.77
C LEU A 98 19.14 -15.33 -8.76
N ILE A 99 19.73 -15.80 -7.66
CA ILE A 99 18.98 -16.44 -6.57
C ILE A 99 18.07 -15.40 -5.87
N ILE A 100 18.59 -14.20 -5.59
CA ILE A 100 17.80 -13.07 -5.07
C ILE A 100 16.60 -12.79 -5.98
N SER A 101 16.84 -12.69 -7.28
CA SER A 101 15.79 -12.44 -8.28
C SER A 101 14.72 -13.54 -8.29
N LEU A 102 15.13 -14.80 -8.19
CA LEU A 102 14.19 -15.93 -8.09
C LEU A 102 13.33 -15.83 -6.82
N VAL A 103 13.96 -15.59 -5.67
CA VAL A 103 13.27 -15.48 -4.38
C VAL A 103 12.34 -14.25 -4.35
N VAL A 104 12.75 -13.13 -4.96
CA VAL A 104 11.88 -11.96 -5.17
C VAL A 104 10.64 -12.35 -5.98
N GLY A 105 10.80 -13.09 -7.07
CA GLY A 105 9.67 -13.57 -7.87
C GLY A 105 8.75 -14.50 -7.09
N LEU A 106 9.31 -15.47 -6.35
CA LEU A 106 8.57 -16.42 -5.50
C LEU A 106 7.79 -15.69 -4.39
N SER A 107 8.32 -14.59 -3.86
CA SER A 107 7.71 -13.85 -2.76
C SER A 107 6.33 -13.29 -3.12
N PHE A 108 6.07 -12.99 -4.37
CA PHE A 108 4.74 -12.57 -4.83
C PHE A 108 3.67 -13.65 -4.61
N GLY A 109 4.04 -14.92 -4.65
CA GLY A 109 3.14 -16.03 -4.36
C GLY A 109 2.83 -16.22 -2.86
N VAL A 110 3.51 -15.45 -1.99
CA VAL A 110 3.33 -15.51 -0.53
C VAL A 110 2.85 -14.17 0.02
N HIS A 111 3.73 -13.17 0.01
CA HIS A 111 3.41 -11.83 0.51
C HIS A 111 4.41 -10.78 0.01
N PHE A 112 3.94 -9.59 -0.32
CA PHE A 112 4.75 -8.48 -0.84
C PHE A 112 5.77 -7.92 0.17
N MET A 113 5.67 -8.25 1.46
CA MET A 113 6.61 -7.80 2.49
C MET A 113 8.07 -8.13 2.15
N ALA A 114 8.34 -9.22 1.46
CA ALA A 114 9.71 -9.58 1.08
C ALA A 114 10.39 -8.53 0.19
N LEU A 115 9.61 -7.76 -0.58
CA LEU A 115 10.13 -6.67 -1.40
C LEU A 115 10.77 -5.53 -0.58
N LEU A 116 10.38 -5.39 0.69
CA LEU A 116 11.00 -4.41 1.61
C LEU A 116 12.49 -4.69 1.85
N THR A 117 12.99 -5.87 1.48
CA THR A 117 14.41 -6.21 1.58
C THR A 117 15.23 -5.62 0.41
N ILE A 118 14.60 -5.31 -0.73
CA ILE A 118 15.27 -4.76 -1.91
C ILE A 118 16.07 -3.48 -1.59
N PRO A 119 15.53 -2.48 -0.87
CA PRO A 119 16.29 -1.33 -0.43
C PRO A 119 17.55 -1.70 0.35
N ALA A 120 17.44 -2.62 1.31
CA ALA A 120 18.60 -3.05 2.10
C ALA A 120 19.69 -3.67 1.22
N ILE A 121 19.32 -4.52 0.27
CA ILE A 121 20.26 -5.13 -0.70
C ILE A 121 20.90 -4.06 -1.58
N GLY A 122 20.12 -3.08 -2.04
CA GLY A 122 20.63 -1.95 -2.83
C GLY A 122 21.65 -1.11 -2.05
N PHE A 123 21.39 -0.87 -0.76
CA PHE A 123 22.36 -0.17 0.09
C PHE A 123 23.60 -1.00 0.43
N LEU A 124 23.51 -2.33 0.54
CA LEU A 124 24.71 -3.17 0.64
C LEU A 124 25.63 -2.96 -0.57
N TYR A 125 25.07 -2.92 -1.78
CA TYR A 125 25.81 -2.59 -3.00
C TYR A 125 26.40 -1.17 -2.96
N PHE A 126 25.60 -0.19 -2.58
CA PHE A 126 26.02 1.20 -2.51
C PHE A 126 27.22 1.40 -1.56
N PHE A 127 27.11 0.94 -0.32
CA PHE A 127 28.18 1.11 0.67
C PHE A 127 29.43 0.27 0.37
N LYS A 128 29.30 -0.83 -0.38
CA LYS A 128 30.44 -1.61 -0.85
C LYS A 128 31.23 -0.87 -1.92
N ASN A 129 30.56 -0.22 -2.86
CA ASN A 129 31.20 0.36 -4.05
C ASN A 129 31.55 1.84 -3.89
N TYR A 130 30.88 2.58 -3.01
CA TYR A 130 31.12 4.01 -2.78
C TYR A 130 31.84 4.23 -1.45
N LYS A 131 33.17 4.39 -1.51
CA LYS A 131 34.01 4.63 -0.32
C LYS A 131 33.72 5.97 0.37
N VAL A 132 33.34 7.00 -0.40
CA VAL A 132 32.97 8.32 0.12
C VAL A 132 31.47 8.52 -0.12
N VAL A 133 30.73 8.63 0.97
CA VAL A 133 29.29 8.88 0.94
C VAL A 133 29.06 10.39 0.98
N THR A 134 28.56 10.95 -0.12
CA THR A 134 28.10 12.34 -0.19
C THR A 134 26.58 12.38 -0.19
N VAL A 135 25.98 13.51 0.20
CA VAL A 135 24.53 13.70 0.16
C VAL A 135 23.98 13.43 -1.25
N LYS A 136 24.69 13.89 -2.28
CA LYS A 136 24.29 13.70 -3.68
C LYS A 136 24.22 12.22 -4.06
N ASN A 137 25.30 11.44 -3.83
CA ASN A 137 25.32 10.03 -4.23
C ASN A 137 24.39 9.16 -3.36
N PHE A 138 24.15 9.57 -2.11
CA PHE A 138 23.15 8.93 -1.24
C PHE A 138 21.72 9.15 -1.76
N ILE A 139 21.37 10.39 -2.16
CA ILE A 139 20.05 10.66 -2.77
C ILE A 139 19.88 9.87 -4.08
N ILE A 140 20.91 9.83 -4.94
CA ILE A 140 20.86 9.05 -6.18
C ILE A 140 20.66 7.56 -5.88
N ALA A 141 21.35 7.00 -4.87
CA ALA A 141 21.17 5.62 -4.46
C ALA A 141 19.72 5.34 -4.02
N ASN A 142 19.10 6.23 -3.24
CA ASN A 142 17.68 6.12 -2.87
C ASN A 142 16.76 6.12 -4.09
N ILE A 143 16.97 7.05 -5.04
CA ILE A 143 16.17 7.12 -6.27
C ILE A 143 16.30 5.82 -7.08
N VAL A 144 17.51 5.29 -7.23
CA VAL A 144 17.75 4.03 -7.96
C VAL A 144 17.08 2.86 -7.26
N VAL A 145 17.21 2.74 -5.95
CA VAL A 145 16.62 1.66 -5.16
C VAL A 145 15.09 1.68 -5.22
N VAL A 146 14.48 2.85 -5.03
CA VAL A 146 13.03 3.04 -5.19
C VAL A 146 12.61 2.76 -6.64
N GLY A 147 13.40 3.20 -7.61
CA GLY A 147 13.16 2.93 -9.03
C GLY A 147 13.15 1.44 -9.35
N VAL A 148 14.08 0.65 -8.81
CA VAL A 148 14.10 -0.82 -8.96
C VAL A 148 12.87 -1.46 -8.34
N LEU A 149 12.47 -1.03 -7.14
CA LEU A 149 11.28 -1.54 -6.47
C LEU A 149 10.01 -1.25 -7.29
N LEU A 150 9.86 -0.01 -7.74
CA LEU A 150 8.72 0.39 -8.58
C LEU A 150 8.73 -0.31 -9.95
N PHE A 151 9.91 -0.48 -10.55
CA PHE A 151 10.06 -1.22 -11.80
C PHE A 151 9.52 -2.66 -11.66
N ILE A 152 9.90 -3.37 -10.63
CA ILE A 152 9.45 -4.75 -10.42
C ILE A 152 7.94 -4.78 -10.14
N PHE A 153 7.48 -3.98 -9.17
CA PHE A 153 6.11 -4.07 -8.65
C PHE A 153 5.06 -3.40 -9.54
N LYS A 154 5.37 -2.23 -10.12
CA LYS A 154 4.41 -1.43 -10.90
C LYS A 154 4.57 -1.53 -12.40
N LEU A 155 5.73 -1.97 -12.89
CA LEU A 155 5.98 -2.01 -14.32
C LEU A 155 6.16 -3.44 -14.83
N LEU A 156 7.16 -4.19 -14.37
CA LEU A 156 7.51 -5.49 -14.92
C LEU A 156 6.36 -6.49 -14.86
N LEU A 157 5.80 -6.72 -13.69
CA LEU A 157 4.75 -7.72 -13.51
C LEU A 157 3.40 -7.28 -14.12
N PRO A 158 2.89 -6.06 -13.89
CA PRO A 158 1.66 -5.62 -14.54
C PRO A 158 1.75 -5.57 -16.07
N LEU A 159 2.88 -5.14 -16.64
CA LEU A 159 3.06 -5.17 -18.10
C LEU A 159 3.07 -6.60 -18.64
N THR A 160 3.74 -7.52 -17.94
CA THR A 160 3.77 -8.93 -18.34
C THR A 160 2.36 -9.51 -18.33
N MET A 161 1.61 -9.39 -17.23
CA MET A 161 0.24 -9.89 -17.15
C MET A 161 -0.70 -9.16 -18.11
N GLY A 162 -0.60 -7.83 -18.20
CA GLY A 162 -1.41 -7.02 -19.11
C GLY A 162 -1.16 -7.35 -20.58
N SER A 163 0.08 -7.73 -20.96
CA SER A 163 0.37 -8.17 -22.32
C SER A 163 -0.38 -9.46 -22.68
N PHE A 164 -0.48 -10.40 -21.76
CA PHE A 164 -1.29 -11.61 -21.96
C PHE A 164 -2.77 -11.28 -22.16
N GLY A 165 -3.39 -10.53 -21.24
CA GLY A 165 -4.81 -10.20 -21.32
C GLY A 165 -5.17 -9.35 -22.56
N LYS A 166 -4.44 -8.26 -22.80
CA LYS A 166 -4.71 -7.37 -23.94
C LYS A 166 -4.50 -8.05 -25.29
N THR A 167 -3.43 -8.83 -25.44
CA THR A 167 -3.15 -9.55 -26.69
C THR A 167 -4.17 -10.65 -26.92
N GLU A 168 -4.61 -11.33 -25.87
CA GLU A 168 -5.65 -12.35 -25.93
C GLU A 168 -6.96 -11.77 -26.47
N VAL A 169 -7.48 -10.70 -25.85
CA VAL A 169 -8.71 -10.02 -26.29
C VAL A 169 -8.57 -9.50 -27.72
N PHE A 170 -7.42 -8.90 -28.06
CA PHE A 170 -7.17 -8.41 -29.42
C PHE A 170 -7.18 -9.54 -30.46
N MET A 171 -6.47 -10.65 -30.21
CA MET A 171 -6.38 -11.76 -31.15
C MET A 171 -7.72 -12.46 -31.36
N VAL A 172 -8.48 -12.65 -30.29
CA VAL A 172 -9.79 -13.31 -30.36
C VAL A 172 -10.83 -12.38 -30.97
N ASN A 173 -10.97 -11.15 -30.48
CA ASN A 173 -12.06 -10.27 -30.89
C ASN A 173 -11.81 -9.59 -32.24
N SER A 174 -10.56 -9.18 -32.52
CA SER A 174 -10.22 -8.42 -33.74
C SER A 174 -9.74 -9.30 -34.88
N LEU A 175 -8.96 -10.37 -34.58
CA LEU A 175 -8.45 -11.26 -35.62
C LEU A 175 -9.29 -12.55 -35.82
N GLY A 176 -10.29 -12.79 -34.94
CA GLY A 176 -11.16 -13.96 -35.01
C GLY A 176 -10.47 -15.28 -34.71
N LEU A 177 -9.35 -15.25 -33.97
CA LEU A 177 -8.60 -16.45 -33.56
C LEU A 177 -9.25 -17.16 -32.38
N PRO A 178 -9.02 -18.46 -32.18
CA PRO A 178 -9.54 -19.19 -31.04
C PRO A 178 -9.04 -18.64 -29.70
N PHE A 179 -9.78 -18.88 -28.61
CA PHE A 179 -9.32 -18.60 -27.24
C PHE A 179 -7.93 -19.20 -26.96
N ASN A 180 -7.13 -18.51 -26.19
CA ASN A 180 -5.75 -18.76 -25.84
C ASN A 180 -4.71 -18.48 -26.94
N SER A 181 -5.10 -18.00 -28.11
CA SER A 181 -4.15 -17.63 -29.20
C SER A 181 -3.19 -16.53 -28.77
N GLY A 182 -3.69 -15.48 -28.10
CA GLY A 182 -2.87 -14.40 -27.57
C GLY A 182 -1.94 -14.85 -26.47
N THR A 183 -2.42 -15.71 -25.58
CA THR A 183 -1.62 -16.32 -24.51
C THR A 183 -0.44 -17.14 -25.06
N ILE A 184 -0.68 -17.96 -26.07
CA ILE A 184 0.37 -18.73 -26.76
C ILE A 184 1.36 -17.79 -27.44
N PHE A 185 0.87 -16.77 -28.17
CA PHE A 185 1.71 -15.81 -28.86
C PHE A 185 2.64 -15.06 -27.89
N VAL A 186 2.11 -14.49 -26.80
CA VAL A 186 2.92 -13.78 -25.79
C VAL A 186 3.94 -14.70 -25.13
N THR A 187 3.57 -15.95 -24.84
CA THR A 187 4.51 -16.94 -24.29
C THR A 187 5.69 -17.19 -25.23
N VAL A 188 5.40 -17.44 -26.52
CA VAL A 188 6.44 -17.67 -27.54
C VAL A 188 7.31 -16.41 -27.69
N LEU A 189 6.70 -15.22 -27.73
CA LEU A 189 7.41 -13.95 -27.84
C LEU A 189 8.35 -13.71 -26.64
N LEU A 190 7.91 -14.00 -25.42
CA LEU A 190 8.74 -13.86 -24.21
C LEU A 190 9.92 -14.84 -24.24
N ILE A 191 9.68 -16.12 -24.56
CA ILE A 191 10.74 -17.13 -24.68
C ILE A 191 11.76 -16.71 -25.76
N ALA A 192 11.30 -16.29 -26.92
CA ALA A 192 12.15 -15.82 -27.99
C ALA A 192 12.97 -14.57 -27.57
N SER A 193 12.33 -13.61 -26.92
CA SER A 193 12.99 -12.38 -26.44
C SER A 193 14.11 -12.69 -25.46
N PHE A 194 13.88 -13.57 -24.48
CA PHE A 194 14.92 -14.01 -23.56
C PHE A 194 16.03 -14.79 -24.26
N TYR A 195 15.67 -15.73 -25.13
CA TYR A 195 16.66 -16.52 -25.87
C TYR A 195 17.59 -15.63 -26.71
N PHE A 196 17.02 -14.75 -27.54
CA PHE A 196 17.81 -13.88 -28.40
C PHE A 196 18.56 -12.82 -27.62
N GLY A 197 17.94 -12.23 -26.58
CA GLY A 197 18.57 -11.25 -25.69
C GLY A 197 19.80 -11.82 -24.96
N LEU A 198 19.67 -13.00 -24.38
CA LEU A 198 20.77 -13.70 -23.69
C LEU A 198 21.87 -14.12 -24.68
N LYS A 199 21.49 -14.67 -25.85
CA LYS A 199 22.45 -15.05 -26.88
C LYS A 199 23.23 -13.83 -27.39
N TYR A 200 22.55 -12.73 -27.71
CA TYR A 200 23.19 -11.50 -28.20
C TYR A 200 24.14 -10.90 -27.15
N THR A 201 23.68 -10.73 -25.90
CA THR A 201 24.50 -10.13 -24.84
C THR A 201 25.69 -11.01 -24.47
N SER A 202 25.54 -12.34 -24.49
CA SER A 202 26.63 -13.28 -24.28
C SER A 202 27.67 -13.21 -25.42
N GLN A 203 27.24 -13.21 -26.68
CA GLN A 203 28.14 -13.13 -27.86
C GLN A 203 28.91 -11.80 -27.92
N LYS A 204 28.31 -10.71 -27.43
CA LYS A 204 28.94 -9.38 -27.41
C LYS A 204 29.75 -9.13 -26.12
N GLY A 205 29.81 -10.07 -25.19
CA GLY A 205 30.51 -9.90 -23.91
C GLY A 205 29.89 -8.85 -22.98
N LEU A 206 28.60 -8.53 -23.17
CA LEU A 206 27.87 -7.50 -22.38
C LEU A 206 27.40 -8.09 -21.05
N VAL A 207 28.32 -8.36 -20.13
CA VAL A 207 28.09 -9.08 -18.88
C VAL A 207 26.97 -8.44 -18.04
N THR A 208 26.96 -7.14 -17.87
CA THR A 208 25.95 -6.42 -17.07
C THR A 208 24.55 -6.59 -17.65
N TYR A 209 24.39 -6.39 -18.96
CA TYR A 209 23.09 -6.56 -19.62
C TYR A 209 22.64 -8.02 -19.60
N ASN A 210 23.54 -8.96 -19.78
CA ASN A 210 23.26 -10.38 -19.66
C ASN A 210 22.73 -10.73 -18.26
N THR A 211 23.41 -10.23 -17.22
CA THR A 211 22.98 -10.43 -15.82
C THR A 211 21.61 -9.80 -15.56
N LEU A 212 21.33 -8.59 -16.08
CA LEU A 212 20.02 -7.93 -15.92
C LEU A 212 18.91 -8.74 -16.59
N ILE A 213 19.12 -9.24 -17.82
CA ILE A 213 18.13 -10.08 -18.51
C ILE A 213 17.90 -11.37 -17.72
N LEU A 214 18.95 -11.99 -17.18
CA LEU A 214 18.82 -13.16 -16.32
C LEU A 214 18.05 -12.85 -15.04
N CYS A 215 18.30 -11.73 -14.37
CA CYS A 215 17.56 -11.32 -13.17
C CYS A 215 16.06 -11.17 -13.49
N ILE A 216 15.72 -10.50 -14.58
CA ILE A 216 14.32 -10.36 -15.02
C ILE A 216 13.70 -11.73 -15.29
N LEU A 217 14.40 -12.59 -16.01
CA LEU A 217 13.93 -13.96 -16.28
C LEU A 217 13.68 -14.75 -14.98
N PHE A 218 14.61 -14.68 -14.01
CA PHE A 218 14.47 -15.38 -12.73
C PHE A 218 13.33 -14.81 -11.87
N ILE A 219 13.09 -13.49 -11.90
CA ILE A 219 11.90 -12.88 -11.28
C ILE A 219 10.63 -13.47 -11.90
N LEU A 220 10.55 -13.53 -13.24
CA LEU A 220 9.37 -14.07 -13.93
C LEU A 220 9.19 -15.57 -13.71
N ILE A 221 10.28 -16.34 -13.62
CA ILE A 221 10.23 -17.78 -13.24
C ILE A 221 9.67 -17.92 -11.81
N GLY A 222 10.16 -17.14 -10.85
CA GLY A 222 9.60 -17.16 -9.48
C GLY A 222 8.14 -16.73 -9.44
N PHE A 223 7.79 -15.67 -10.16
CA PHE A 223 6.42 -15.16 -10.27
C PHE A 223 5.48 -16.14 -10.99
N SER A 224 5.99 -17.06 -11.81
CA SER A 224 5.15 -18.05 -12.49
C SER A 224 4.36 -18.96 -11.55
N THR A 225 4.67 -18.98 -10.24
CA THR A 225 3.82 -19.61 -9.21
C THR A 225 2.40 -19.05 -9.19
N TRP A 226 2.19 -17.81 -9.63
CA TRP A 226 0.87 -17.19 -9.81
C TRP A 226 0.00 -17.90 -10.86
N MET A 227 0.58 -18.72 -11.75
CA MET A 227 -0.20 -19.55 -12.66
C MET A 227 -1.10 -20.57 -11.93
N MET A 228 -0.80 -20.85 -10.66
CA MET A 228 -1.69 -21.66 -9.82
C MET A 228 -3.07 -21.00 -9.62
N LEU A 229 -3.18 -19.67 -9.68
CA LEU A 229 -4.46 -18.95 -9.54
C LEU A 229 -5.44 -19.33 -10.66
N PRO A 230 -5.14 -19.10 -11.95
CA PRO A 230 -6.04 -19.49 -13.03
C PRO A 230 -6.23 -21.00 -13.14
N ILE A 231 -5.22 -21.83 -12.82
CA ILE A 231 -5.37 -23.29 -12.80
C ILE A 231 -6.43 -23.71 -11.76
N ARG A 232 -6.33 -23.17 -10.54
CA ARG A 232 -7.27 -23.46 -9.45
C ARG A 232 -8.64 -22.86 -9.71
N ALA A 233 -8.72 -21.65 -10.24
CA ALA A 233 -9.98 -20.97 -10.57
C ALA A 233 -10.80 -21.75 -11.62
N ASN A 234 -10.13 -22.41 -12.57
CA ASN A 234 -10.77 -23.27 -13.58
C ASN A 234 -11.04 -24.69 -13.11
N ALA A 235 -10.60 -25.10 -11.92
CA ALA A 235 -10.80 -26.44 -11.37
C ALA A 235 -12.10 -26.60 -10.58
N ASN A 236 -13.04 -25.63 -10.64
CA ASN A 236 -14.32 -25.65 -9.92
C ASN A 236 -14.18 -25.93 -8.42
N THR A 237 -13.24 -25.25 -7.75
CA THR A 237 -13.04 -25.37 -6.31
C THR A 237 -14.23 -24.78 -5.54
N VAL A 238 -14.50 -25.31 -4.34
CA VAL A 238 -15.62 -24.88 -3.48
C VAL A 238 -15.55 -23.39 -3.12
N ILE A 239 -14.32 -22.89 -2.87
CA ILE A 239 -14.05 -21.47 -2.62
C ILE A 239 -13.24 -20.96 -3.80
N ASN A 240 -13.77 -19.99 -4.53
CA ASN A 240 -13.16 -19.38 -5.70
C ASN A 240 -13.49 -17.87 -5.75
N GLU A 241 -12.97 -17.14 -4.76
CA GLU A 241 -13.14 -15.68 -4.68
C GLU A 241 -12.47 -14.99 -5.87
N ASN A 242 -13.16 -13.98 -6.41
CA ASN A 242 -12.72 -13.18 -7.57
C ASN A 242 -12.41 -14.00 -8.83
N LYS A 243 -12.57 -15.32 -8.80
CA LYS A 243 -12.44 -16.27 -9.90
C LYS A 243 -11.43 -15.84 -10.99
N PRO A 244 -10.14 -15.67 -10.66
CA PRO A 244 -9.11 -15.22 -11.62
C PRO A 244 -8.79 -16.32 -12.64
N SER A 245 -9.71 -16.58 -13.57
CA SER A 245 -9.69 -17.73 -14.49
C SER A 245 -8.89 -17.48 -15.77
N ASP A 246 -8.61 -16.21 -16.08
CA ASP A 246 -7.80 -15.81 -17.24
C ASP A 246 -6.78 -14.71 -16.89
N ALA A 247 -5.99 -14.30 -17.89
CA ALA A 247 -4.90 -13.36 -17.67
C ALA A 247 -5.36 -11.94 -17.29
N ALA A 248 -6.54 -11.50 -17.75
CA ALA A 248 -7.08 -10.20 -17.41
C ALA A 248 -7.58 -10.18 -15.97
N GLU A 249 -8.29 -11.24 -15.54
CA GLU A 249 -8.77 -11.42 -14.18
C GLU A 249 -7.62 -11.61 -13.18
N VAL A 250 -6.53 -12.30 -13.57
CA VAL A 250 -5.31 -12.40 -12.76
C VAL A 250 -4.65 -11.01 -12.57
N LEU A 251 -4.66 -10.16 -13.61
CA LEU A 251 -4.18 -8.79 -13.48
C LEU A 251 -5.06 -7.95 -12.55
N ALA A 252 -6.38 -8.04 -12.66
CA ALA A 252 -7.34 -7.36 -11.79
C ALA A 252 -7.15 -7.81 -10.33
N TYR A 253 -6.95 -9.12 -10.11
CA TYR A 253 -6.63 -9.68 -8.80
C TYR A 253 -5.29 -9.14 -8.25
N TYR A 254 -4.25 -9.05 -9.09
CA TYR A 254 -2.96 -8.46 -8.71
C TYR A 254 -3.09 -6.99 -8.33
N ASN A 255 -3.85 -6.23 -9.09
CA ASN A 255 -4.12 -4.82 -8.84
C ASN A 255 -5.05 -4.61 -7.63
N ARG A 256 -5.64 -5.66 -7.09
CA ARG A 256 -6.62 -5.60 -5.99
C ARG A 256 -7.83 -4.72 -6.33
N GLU A 257 -8.30 -4.78 -7.56
CA GLU A 257 -9.38 -3.91 -8.07
C GLU A 257 -10.69 -4.08 -7.29
N GLN A 258 -10.93 -5.26 -6.69
CA GLN A 258 -12.08 -5.54 -5.83
C GLN A 258 -12.11 -4.73 -4.53
N TYR A 259 -10.99 -4.18 -4.09
CA TYR A 259 -10.90 -3.39 -2.84
C TYR A 259 -10.99 -1.88 -3.07
N GLY A 260 -11.16 -1.45 -4.34
CA GLY A 260 -11.10 -0.05 -4.71
C GLY A 260 -9.67 0.52 -4.68
N SER A 261 -9.56 1.81 -4.86
CA SER A 261 -8.27 2.51 -4.87
C SER A 261 -8.23 3.58 -3.80
N ASN A 262 -7.18 3.58 -3.00
CA ASN A 262 -6.91 4.64 -2.04
C ASN A 262 -5.94 5.66 -2.66
N PRO A 263 -6.22 6.95 -2.60
CA PRO A 263 -5.36 7.97 -3.16
C PRO A 263 -4.08 8.10 -2.31
N LEU A 264 -2.92 7.74 -2.90
CA LEU A 264 -1.63 7.81 -2.20
C LEU A 264 -0.92 9.15 -2.38
N PHE A 265 -0.89 9.67 -3.61
CA PHE A 265 -0.12 10.86 -3.98
C PHE A 265 -0.98 12.05 -4.36
N TYR A 266 -2.12 11.82 -4.98
CA TYR A 266 -3.09 12.84 -5.37
C TYR A 266 -4.49 12.22 -5.41
N GLY A 267 -5.46 12.92 -4.85
CA GLY A 267 -6.85 12.48 -4.84
C GLY A 267 -7.70 13.19 -3.81
N PRO A 268 -8.95 12.75 -3.67
CA PRO A 268 -9.92 13.37 -2.78
C PRO A 268 -9.57 13.18 -1.30
N GLN A 269 -10.20 13.99 -0.48
CA GLN A 269 -10.20 13.89 0.97
C GLN A 269 -11.59 13.50 1.49
N TYR A 270 -11.70 13.15 2.75
CA TYR A 270 -12.96 12.69 3.36
C TYR A 270 -14.14 13.68 3.21
N THR A 271 -13.84 14.94 2.94
CA THR A 271 -14.85 15.99 2.73
C THR A 271 -15.49 15.96 1.33
N GLU A 272 -15.04 15.09 0.43
CA GLU A 272 -15.59 14.98 -0.93
C GLU A 272 -17.09 14.75 -0.98
N GLY A 273 -17.61 13.94 -0.03
CA GLY A 273 -19.03 13.62 0.03
C GLY A 273 -19.94 14.85 0.27
N PHE A 274 -19.38 15.97 0.71
CA PHE A 274 -20.12 17.22 0.93
C PHE A 274 -20.04 18.21 -0.24
N ALA A 275 -19.15 17.98 -1.21
CA ALA A 275 -18.88 18.94 -2.29
C ALA A 275 -19.61 18.65 -3.60
N GLY A 276 -20.11 17.43 -3.75
CA GLY A 276 -20.69 16.98 -5.00
C GLY A 276 -19.67 16.56 -6.06
N LEU A 277 -20.14 16.41 -7.28
CA LEU A 277 -19.34 15.94 -8.41
C LEU A 277 -18.66 17.12 -9.14
N ASP A 278 -17.61 16.81 -9.90
CA ASP A 278 -16.98 17.76 -10.80
C ASP A 278 -18.01 18.29 -11.84
N LYS A 279 -18.08 19.61 -11.99
CA LYS A 279 -19.09 20.26 -12.84
C LYS A 279 -18.88 20.00 -14.34
N ASN A 280 -17.63 19.79 -14.75
CA ASN A 280 -17.29 19.61 -16.16
C ASN A 280 -17.34 18.15 -16.59
N ASN A 281 -16.82 17.27 -15.72
CA ASN A 281 -16.73 15.83 -15.96
C ASN A 281 -17.24 15.06 -14.75
N PRO A 282 -18.54 15.03 -14.49
CA PRO A 282 -19.11 14.43 -13.26
C PRO A 282 -18.91 12.92 -13.18
N TYR A 283 -18.63 12.26 -14.28
CA TYR A 283 -18.43 10.82 -14.37
C TYR A 283 -17.23 10.47 -15.23
N LEU A 284 -16.49 9.45 -14.83
CA LEU A 284 -15.34 8.87 -15.55
C LEU A 284 -15.66 7.44 -15.98
N ASP A 285 -15.05 7.03 -17.08
CA ASP A 285 -15.15 5.65 -17.54
C ASP A 285 -14.24 4.74 -16.72
N LYS A 286 -14.75 3.60 -16.27
CA LYS A 286 -13.94 2.52 -15.73
C LYS A 286 -13.30 1.70 -16.83
N ALA A 287 -12.32 0.86 -16.45
CA ALA A 287 -11.80 -0.13 -17.37
C ALA A 287 -12.86 -1.20 -17.71
N PRO A 288 -12.97 -1.64 -18.97
CA PRO A 288 -13.88 -2.72 -19.33
C PRO A 288 -13.37 -4.06 -18.79
N ASN A 289 -14.29 -4.83 -18.17
CA ASN A 289 -14.04 -6.21 -17.76
C ASN A 289 -14.51 -7.15 -18.84
N TYR A 290 -13.65 -8.09 -19.23
CA TYR A 290 -13.90 -9.03 -20.31
C TYR A 290 -14.08 -10.45 -19.75
N GLU A 291 -15.17 -11.11 -20.20
CA GLU A 291 -15.39 -12.54 -19.97
C GLU A 291 -15.50 -13.31 -21.28
N ARG A 292 -15.17 -14.62 -21.24
CA ARG A 292 -15.28 -15.50 -22.37
C ARG A 292 -16.74 -15.88 -22.64
N ASP A 293 -17.24 -15.56 -23.81
CA ASP A 293 -18.51 -16.10 -24.31
C ASP A 293 -18.26 -17.29 -25.25
N TYR A 294 -18.46 -18.47 -24.73
CA TYR A 294 -18.28 -19.73 -25.50
C TYR A 294 -19.31 -19.92 -26.62
N LYS A 295 -20.43 -19.18 -26.61
CA LYS A 295 -21.45 -19.25 -27.67
C LYS A 295 -21.01 -18.47 -28.91
N THR A 296 -20.46 -17.30 -28.72
CA THR A 296 -19.98 -16.44 -29.81
C THR A 296 -18.52 -16.66 -30.13
N GLY A 297 -17.76 -17.35 -29.27
CA GLY A 297 -16.31 -17.53 -29.41
C GLY A 297 -15.50 -16.23 -29.21
N LYS A 298 -16.04 -15.25 -28.50
CA LYS A 298 -15.45 -13.92 -28.29
C LYS A 298 -15.42 -13.55 -26.80
N TYR A 299 -14.62 -12.55 -26.49
CA TYR A 299 -14.68 -11.87 -25.20
C TYR A 299 -15.78 -10.80 -25.24
N ILE A 300 -16.66 -10.79 -24.27
CA ILE A 300 -17.72 -9.80 -24.10
C ILE A 300 -17.40 -8.91 -22.88
N ILE A 301 -17.85 -7.67 -22.91
CA ILE A 301 -17.73 -6.73 -21.80
C ILE A 301 -18.90 -7.00 -20.85
N VAL A 302 -18.59 -7.30 -19.59
CA VAL A 302 -19.58 -7.71 -18.57
C VAL A 302 -19.87 -6.65 -17.53
N ASN A 303 -19.13 -5.52 -17.54
CA ASN A 303 -19.41 -4.39 -16.67
C ASN A 303 -19.89 -3.17 -17.48
N ASN A 304 -20.69 -2.32 -16.82
CA ASN A 304 -21.03 -1.01 -17.37
C ASN A 304 -19.89 -0.04 -17.06
N TYR A 305 -18.89 0.04 -17.92
CA TYR A 305 -17.65 0.79 -17.67
C TYR A 305 -17.72 2.27 -18.09
N LYS A 306 -18.60 2.61 -19.03
CA LYS A 306 -18.74 3.98 -19.52
C LYS A 306 -19.49 4.84 -18.52
N ASN A 307 -18.88 5.94 -18.11
CA ASN A 307 -19.40 6.85 -17.09
C ASN A 307 -19.78 6.15 -15.77
N ALA A 308 -19.03 5.12 -15.40
CA ALA A 308 -19.38 4.23 -14.30
C ALA A 308 -18.77 4.64 -12.94
N GLU A 309 -17.93 5.65 -12.89
CA GLU A 309 -17.30 6.16 -11.67
C GLU A 309 -17.62 7.64 -11.48
N GLN A 310 -18.08 8.00 -10.29
CA GLN A 310 -18.31 9.40 -9.94
C GLN A 310 -16.97 10.12 -9.82
N ASN A 311 -16.87 11.30 -10.41
CA ASN A 311 -15.68 12.13 -10.34
C ASN A 311 -15.87 13.23 -9.29
N THR A 312 -15.04 13.23 -8.29
CA THR A 312 -15.05 14.23 -7.22
C THR A 312 -14.62 15.61 -7.75
N ASP A 313 -15.23 16.68 -7.24
CA ASP A 313 -14.80 18.07 -7.49
C ASP A 313 -13.30 18.22 -7.21
N ASP A 314 -12.57 18.81 -8.16
CA ASP A 314 -11.12 19.02 -8.06
C ASP A 314 -10.73 19.88 -6.85
N ASN A 315 -11.63 20.75 -6.37
CA ASN A 315 -11.41 21.51 -5.15
C ASN A 315 -11.27 20.64 -3.91
N GLN A 316 -11.77 19.40 -3.92
CA GLN A 316 -11.64 18.43 -2.82
C GLN A 316 -10.41 17.54 -2.94
N LYS A 317 -9.67 17.62 -4.05
CA LYS A 317 -8.43 16.86 -4.26
C LYS A 317 -7.21 17.59 -3.72
N THR A 318 -6.23 16.84 -3.24
CA THR A 318 -4.95 17.36 -2.73
C THR A 318 -3.79 16.46 -3.05
N ILE A 319 -2.57 16.99 -2.91
CA ILE A 319 -1.34 16.22 -2.96
C ILE A 319 -1.15 15.56 -1.59
N LEU A 320 -0.79 14.26 -1.58
CA LEU A 320 -0.61 13.43 -0.38
C LEU A 320 -1.83 13.43 0.56
N PRO A 321 -3.02 13.04 0.09
CA PRO A 321 -4.20 12.95 0.93
C PRO A 321 -4.00 11.85 1.98
N ARG A 322 -3.93 12.23 3.24
CA ARG A 322 -3.79 11.26 4.34
C ARG A 322 -5.12 10.90 4.97
N MET A 323 -6.09 11.80 4.85
CA MET A 323 -7.44 11.69 5.40
C MET A 323 -8.45 11.59 4.24
N TRP A 324 -8.52 10.42 3.59
CA TRP A 324 -9.31 10.23 2.36
C TRP A 324 -10.63 9.48 2.59
N SER A 325 -10.79 8.73 3.69
CA SER A 325 -11.98 7.89 3.91
C SER A 325 -13.10 8.65 4.57
N GLY A 326 -14.25 8.74 3.91
CA GLY A 326 -15.48 9.33 4.46
C GLY A 326 -16.06 8.57 5.65
N ASP A 327 -15.68 7.29 5.84
CA ASP A 327 -16.14 6.47 6.98
C ASP A 327 -15.38 6.76 8.29
N HIS A 328 -14.26 7.48 8.21
CA HIS A 328 -13.36 7.72 9.33
C HIS A 328 -13.26 9.19 9.74
N ILE A 329 -14.24 10.03 9.39
CA ILE A 329 -14.24 11.47 9.65
C ILE A 329 -14.02 11.78 11.13
N GLU A 330 -14.76 11.11 12.02
CA GLU A 330 -14.67 11.30 13.47
C GLU A 330 -13.27 10.95 14.00
N ASN A 331 -12.67 9.88 13.47
CA ASN A 331 -11.32 9.50 13.84
C ASN A 331 -10.29 10.53 13.40
N TYR A 332 -10.45 11.12 12.21
CA TYR A 332 -9.56 12.20 11.76
C TYR A 332 -9.67 13.43 12.66
N MET A 333 -10.88 13.78 13.11
CA MET A 333 -11.12 14.91 14.01
C MET A 333 -10.50 14.74 15.40
N ASN A 334 -10.12 13.54 15.80
CA ASN A 334 -9.36 13.31 17.04
C ASN A 334 -7.90 13.78 16.95
N PHE A 335 -7.37 13.93 15.73
CA PHE A 335 -5.98 14.31 15.46
C PHE A 335 -5.85 15.66 14.76
N THR A 336 -6.95 16.17 14.23
CA THR A 336 -6.99 17.42 13.47
C THR A 336 -8.22 18.24 13.88
N ASN A 337 -8.25 19.49 13.48
CA ASN A 337 -9.45 20.30 13.67
C ASN A 337 -10.59 19.74 12.79
N PRO A 338 -11.86 19.94 13.20
CA PRO A 338 -13.01 19.63 12.36
C PRO A 338 -12.95 20.44 11.06
N PRO A 339 -13.51 19.91 9.95
CA PRO A 339 -13.51 20.62 8.69
C PRO A 339 -14.28 21.93 8.82
N ALA A 340 -13.69 23.02 8.36
CA ALA A 340 -14.36 24.30 8.32
C ALA A 340 -15.50 24.27 7.30
N PHE A 341 -16.53 25.02 7.54
CA PHE A 341 -17.64 25.17 6.60
C PHE A 341 -18.20 26.59 6.62
N ARG A 342 -18.86 26.95 5.52
CA ARG A 342 -19.54 28.24 5.34
C ARG A 342 -20.87 28.03 4.66
N LEU A 343 -21.77 29.01 4.78
CA LEU A 343 -23.04 28.98 4.07
C LEU A 343 -22.82 28.96 2.56
N ASN A 344 -23.55 28.09 1.85
CA ASN A 344 -23.51 28.05 0.40
C ASN A 344 -24.28 29.25 -0.19
N PRO A 345 -23.61 30.23 -0.81
CA PRO A 345 -24.26 31.42 -1.34
C PRO A 345 -25.20 31.12 -2.52
N ASN A 346 -25.01 29.96 -3.16
CA ASN A 346 -25.75 29.53 -4.34
C ASN A 346 -26.82 28.48 -4.03
N TYR A 347 -27.16 28.30 -2.74
CA TYR A 347 -28.21 27.33 -2.38
C TYR A 347 -29.57 27.83 -2.88
N PRO A 348 -30.36 26.97 -3.60
CA PRO A 348 -31.65 27.34 -4.16
C PRO A 348 -32.75 27.28 -3.10
N TYR A 349 -32.85 28.30 -2.24
CA TYR A 349 -33.89 28.38 -1.18
C TYR A 349 -35.34 28.30 -1.69
N GLU A 350 -35.55 28.43 -2.99
CA GLU A 350 -36.84 28.23 -3.65
C GLU A 350 -37.41 26.83 -3.40
N GLU A 351 -36.54 25.82 -3.36
CA GLU A 351 -36.93 24.45 -3.08
C GLU A 351 -37.47 24.29 -1.65
N ASP A 352 -36.96 25.08 -0.72
CA ASP A 352 -37.43 25.07 0.65
C ASP A 352 -38.79 25.79 0.82
N LEU A 353 -39.07 26.83 0.07
CA LEU A 353 -40.38 27.44 0.02
C LEU A 353 -41.43 26.42 -0.36
N ALA A 354 -41.14 25.58 -1.34
CA ALA A 354 -42.05 24.50 -1.76
C ALA A 354 -42.27 23.44 -0.65
N LYS A 355 -41.27 23.12 0.16
CA LYS A 355 -41.40 22.23 1.32
C LYS A 355 -42.34 22.79 2.40
N TYR A 356 -42.38 24.11 2.54
CA TYR A 356 -43.32 24.78 3.45
C TYR A 356 -44.71 25.07 2.84
N GLY A 357 -44.95 24.51 1.63
CA GLY A 357 -46.25 24.71 0.94
C GLY A 357 -46.43 26.07 0.33
N ILE A 358 -45.39 26.84 0.16
CA ILE A 358 -45.39 28.18 -0.44
C ILE A 358 -45.04 28.07 -1.91
N ASP A 359 -45.97 28.40 -2.78
CA ASP A 359 -45.74 28.42 -4.22
C ASP A 359 -45.04 29.75 -4.61
N ALA A 360 -43.75 29.67 -4.91
CA ALA A 360 -42.94 30.82 -5.28
C ALA A 360 -43.49 31.59 -6.49
N SER A 361 -44.22 30.92 -7.38
CA SER A 361 -44.83 31.55 -8.57
C SER A 361 -46.02 32.48 -8.25
N GLN A 362 -46.61 32.35 -7.06
CA GLN A 362 -47.77 33.13 -6.61
C GLN A 362 -47.38 34.32 -5.74
N LEU A 363 -46.10 34.45 -5.38
CA LEU A 363 -45.63 35.57 -4.56
C LEU A 363 -45.29 36.81 -5.41
N SER A 364 -45.49 37.99 -4.84
CA SER A 364 -44.91 39.20 -5.40
C SER A 364 -43.39 39.14 -5.28
N GLU A 365 -42.66 39.88 -6.12
CA GLU A 365 -41.18 39.92 -6.07
C GLU A 365 -40.66 40.38 -4.69
N GLU A 366 -41.39 41.29 -4.04
CA GLU A 366 -41.05 41.78 -2.70
C GLU A 366 -41.26 40.69 -1.64
N ASP A 367 -42.37 39.97 -1.67
CA ASP A 367 -42.71 38.90 -0.72
C ASP A 367 -41.79 37.70 -0.93
N TYR A 368 -41.46 37.37 -2.17
CA TYR A 368 -40.48 36.34 -2.52
C TYR A 368 -39.12 36.67 -1.91
N ASN A 369 -38.58 37.85 -2.14
CA ASN A 369 -37.30 38.27 -1.59
C ASN A 369 -37.29 38.32 -0.05
N LYS A 370 -38.40 38.67 0.58
CA LYS A 370 -38.53 38.64 2.05
C LYS A 370 -38.51 37.18 2.56
N ALA A 371 -39.25 36.29 1.93
CA ALA A 371 -39.27 34.86 2.31
C ALA A 371 -37.91 34.20 2.17
N ILE A 372 -37.19 34.41 1.06
CA ILE A 372 -35.82 33.92 0.87
C ILE A 372 -34.87 34.48 1.92
N ALA A 373 -34.93 35.82 2.20
CA ALA A 373 -34.11 36.42 3.22
C ALA A 373 -34.38 35.87 4.62
N GLN A 374 -35.62 35.58 4.95
CA GLN A 374 -36.01 34.96 6.22
C GLN A 374 -35.41 33.53 6.34
N LEU A 375 -35.58 32.69 5.34
CA LEU A 375 -35.02 31.31 5.34
C LEU A 375 -33.50 31.35 5.47
N LYS A 376 -32.83 32.24 4.77
CA LYS A 376 -31.38 32.44 4.88
C LYS A 376 -30.96 32.83 6.30
N ASN A 377 -31.64 33.79 6.91
CA ASN A 377 -31.36 34.22 8.28
C ASN A 377 -31.61 33.13 9.30
N GLU A 378 -32.66 32.30 9.12
CA GLU A 378 -32.94 31.16 9.99
C GLU A 378 -31.81 30.11 9.87
N THR A 379 -31.37 29.79 8.63
CA THR A 379 -30.25 28.89 8.39
C THR A 379 -28.95 29.40 9.01
N GLU A 380 -28.63 30.69 8.85
CA GLU A 380 -27.47 31.30 9.47
C GLU A 380 -27.53 31.26 11.00
N LYS A 381 -28.71 31.44 11.59
CA LYS A 381 -28.92 31.32 13.04
C LYS A 381 -28.62 29.88 13.52
N ILE A 382 -29.17 28.86 12.87
CA ILE A 382 -28.91 27.45 13.20
C ILE A 382 -27.43 27.17 13.13
N ILE A 383 -26.74 27.59 12.07
CA ILE A 383 -25.30 27.41 11.91
C ILE A 383 -24.51 28.04 13.06
N ASN A 384 -24.86 29.25 13.44
CA ASN A 384 -24.18 29.98 14.52
C ASN A 384 -24.41 29.34 15.89
N GLU A 385 -25.65 28.92 16.17
CA GLU A 385 -25.98 28.16 17.39
C GLU A 385 -25.19 26.83 17.46
N PHE A 386 -25.12 26.12 16.35
CA PHE A 386 -24.31 24.90 16.27
C PHE A 386 -22.83 25.16 16.55
N ARG A 387 -22.23 26.18 15.92
CA ARG A 387 -20.83 26.56 16.17
C ARG A 387 -20.56 26.88 17.64
N GLN A 388 -21.48 27.61 18.28
CA GLN A 388 -21.35 27.93 19.70
C GLN A 388 -21.45 26.67 20.57
N ALA A 389 -22.40 25.78 20.31
CA ALA A 389 -22.59 24.55 21.06
C ALA A 389 -21.37 23.62 20.92
N TYR A 390 -20.79 23.52 19.71
CA TYR A 390 -19.57 22.74 19.50
C TYR A 390 -18.38 23.36 20.21
N ALA A 391 -18.18 24.68 20.13
CA ALA A 391 -17.11 25.37 20.84
C ALA A 391 -17.21 25.23 22.37
N GLN A 392 -18.43 25.10 22.90
CA GLN A 392 -18.70 24.85 24.32
C GLN A 392 -18.63 23.36 24.68
N LYS A 393 -18.22 22.48 23.77
CA LYS A 393 -18.15 21.02 23.95
C LYS A 393 -19.49 20.35 24.34
N GLN A 394 -20.59 20.98 23.98
CA GLN A 394 -21.94 20.41 24.15
C GLN A 394 -22.27 19.41 23.03
N ILE A 395 -21.55 19.46 21.92
CA ILE A 395 -21.64 18.57 20.77
C ILE A 395 -20.27 17.92 20.59
N ASP A 396 -20.25 16.62 20.41
CA ASP A 396 -19.06 15.83 20.12
C ASP A 396 -18.76 15.75 18.60
N ASN A 397 -17.71 15.01 18.23
CA ASN A 397 -17.32 14.82 16.84
C ASN A 397 -18.42 14.09 16.03
N GLU A 398 -19.12 13.13 16.62
CA GLU A 398 -20.22 12.42 15.98
C GLU A 398 -21.37 13.40 15.67
N GLY A 399 -21.74 14.23 16.63
CA GLY A 399 -22.74 15.28 16.46
C GLY A 399 -22.36 16.28 15.39
N TYR A 400 -21.06 16.62 15.30
CA TYR A 400 -20.53 17.49 14.24
C TYR A 400 -20.72 16.89 12.85
N VAL A 401 -20.36 15.62 12.67
CA VAL A 401 -20.52 14.91 11.40
C VAL A 401 -21.99 14.74 11.03
N LYS A 402 -22.86 14.46 12.01
CA LYS A 402 -24.33 14.40 11.79
C LYS A 402 -24.88 15.73 11.31
N PHE A 403 -24.43 16.84 11.91
CA PHE A 403 -24.82 18.17 11.47
C PHE A 403 -24.40 18.44 10.01
N LEU A 404 -23.15 18.17 9.65
CA LEU A 404 -22.68 18.33 8.27
C LEU A 404 -23.49 17.50 7.28
N LYS A 405 -23.86 16.26 7.64
CA LYS A 405 -24.70 15.40 6.78
C LYS A 405 -26.12 15.93 6.65
N SER A 406 -26.69 16.47 7.73
CA SER A 406 -28.08 16.96 7.73
C SER A 406 -28.23 18.30 7.02
N TYR A 407 -27.22 19.14 7.06
CA TYR A 407 -27.21 20.49 6.47
C TYR A 407 -26.27 20.61 5.26
N GLY A 408 -25.76 19.50 4.72
CA GLY A 408 -24.76 19.48 3.65
C GLY A 408 -25.10 20.33 2.43
N ASP A 409 -26.37 20.34 2.02
CA ASP A 409 -26.85 21.13 0.87
C ASP A 409 -26.71 22.65 1.09
N TYR A 410 -26.91 23.10 2.34
CA TYR A 410 -26.80 24.51 2.73
C TYR A 410 -25.36 24.95 2.94
N LEU A 411 -24.40 24.01 2.99
CA LEU A 411 -23.02 24.27 3.42
C LEU A 411 -22.04 24.04 2.29
N LEU A 412 -21.00 24.85 2.26
CA LEU A 412 -19.75 24.55 1.55
C LEU A 412 -18.73 24.12 2.61
N VAL A 413 -18.34 22.85 2.56
CA VAL A 413 -17.36 22.28 3.48
C VAL A 413 -15.97 22.41 2.87
N ASP A 414 -15.07 23.04 3.59
CA ASP A 414 -13.69 23.21 3.13
C ASP A 414 -12.91 21.91 3.37
N LYS A 415 -12.04 21.56 2.42
CA LYS A 415 -11.17 20.37 2.56
C LYS A 415 -10.10 20.61 3.64
N PRO A 416 -9.61 19.54 4.30
CA PRO A 416 -8.44 19.64 5.17
C PRO A 416 -7.23 20.22 4.45
N THR A 417 -6.47 21.04 5.16
CA THR A 417 -5.27 21.67 4.61
C THR A 417 -4.13 20.65 4.46
N THR A 418 -3.08 21.03 3.74
CA THR A 418 -1.85 20.25 3.69
C THR A 418 -1.22 20.09 5.07
N VAL A 419 -1.35 21.10 5.95
CA VAL A 419 -0.84 21.05 7.32
C VAL A 419 -1.61 20.02 8.14
N ASP A 420 -2.94 19.97 8.02
CA ASP A 420 -3.77 18.94 8.68
C ASP A 420 -3.38 17.52 8.23
N ASN A 421 -3.16 17.32 6.93
CA ASN A 421 -2.71 16.03 6.38
C ASN A 421 -1.31 15.64 6.92
N LEU A 422 -0.38 16.59 7.01
CA LEU A 422 0.95 16.35 7.58
C LEU A 422 0.88 16.10 9.09
N GLY A 423 0.06 16.86 9.82
CA GLY A 423 -0.20 16.63 11.24
C GLY A 423 -0.72 15.23 11.49
N PHE A 424 -1.78 14.82 10.77
CA PHE A 424 -2.32 13.47 10.86
C PHE A 424 -1.28 12.38 10.51
N MET A 425 -0.46 12.62 9.49
CA MET A 425 0.62 11.69 9.13
C MET A 425 1.64 11.53 10.26
N VAL A 426 2.05 12.61 10.90
CA VAL A 426 3.06 12.58 11.97
C VAL A 426 2.47 12.01 13.27
N GLU A 427 1.33 12.52 13.71
CA GLU A 427 0.75 12.15 15.00
C GLU A 427 0.11 10.76 14.98
N TYR A 428 -0.73 10.50 13.97
CA TYR A 428 -1.43 9.22 13.89
C TYR A 428 -0.60 8.15 13.19
N GLN A 429 -0.16 8.39 11.93
CA GLN A 429 0.47 7.31 11.15
C GLN A 429 1.86 6.96 11.66
N PHE A 430 2.71 7.95 11.96
CA PHE A 430 4.05 7.70 12.49
C PHE A 430 4.05 7.53 14.01
N GLY A 431 3.34 8.37 14.76
CA GLY A 431 3.31 8.30 16.22
C GLY A 431 2.50 7.11 16.72
N TYR A 432 1.18 7.16 16.54
CA TYR A 432 0.28 6.17 17.10
C TYR A 432 0.35 4.81 16.38
N MET A 433 0.26 4.78 15.04
CA MET A 433 0.23 3.51 14.31
C MET A 433 1.60 2.83 14.25
N TYR A 434 2.65 3.55 13.87
CA TYR A 434 3.96 2.93 13.67
C TYR A 434 4.78 2.90 14.98
N TRP A 435 5.05 4.06 15.59
CA TRP A 435 5.97 4.15 16.72
C TRP A 435 5.42 3.47 17.97
N ARG A 436 4.17 3.74 18.33
CA ARG A 436 3.51 3.08 19.47
C ARG A 436 3.53 1.56 19.29
N TYR A 437 3.17 1.04 18.11
CA TYR A 437 3.15 -0.40 17.85
C TYR A 437 4.55 -1.02 17.86
N LEU A 438 5.56 -0.33 17.32
CA LEU A 438 6.95 -0.76 17.42
C LEU A 438 7.40 -0.91 18.87
N MET A 439 7.18 0.13 19.69
CA MET A 439 7.57 0.11 21.10
C MET A 439 6.76 -0.92 21.89
N TRP A 440 5.47 -1.06 21.61
CA TRP A 440 4.59 -2.04 22.22
C TRP A 440 5.06 -3.50 21.97
N ASN A 441 5.65 -3.80 20.81
CA ASN A 441 6.19 -5.12 20.49
C ASN A 441 7.58 -5.38 21.06
N PHE A 442 8.44 -4.36 21.18
CA PHE A 442 9.86 -4.56 21.48
C PHE A 442 10.34 -3.99 22.81
N VAL A 443 9.57 -3.13 23.45
CA VAL A 443 9.92 -2.53 24.76
C VAL A 443 9.06 -3.13 25.86
N GLY A 444 7.74 -2.99 25.76
CA GLY A 444 6.81 -3.55 26.71
C GLY A 444 5.38 -3.09 26.44
N ARG A 445 4.42 -3.87 26.91
CA ARG A 445 2.98 -3.65 26.71
C ARG A 445 2.32 -3.15 27.98
N GLN A 446 1.43 -2.17 27.86
CA GLN A 446 0.54 -1.78 28.93
C GLN A 446 -0.51 -2.88 29.18
N ASN A 447 -1.18 -3.32 28.12
CA ASN A 447 -2.13 -4.44 28.09
C ASN A 447 -2.34 -4.88 26.62
N ASP A 448 -3.21 -5.88 26.42
CA ASP A 448 -3.51 -6.43 25.07
C ASP A 448 -4.73 -5.79 24.40
N VAL A 449 -5.31 -4.76 24.98
CA VAL A 449 -6.44 -4.04 24.38
C VAL A 449 -5.94 -3.11 23.31
N GLN A 450 -6.40 -3.30 22.07
CA GLN A 450 -6.01 -2.50 20.91
C GLN A 450 -7.21 -1.79 20.28
N GLY A 451 -6.93 -0.83 19.41
CA GLY A 451 -7.94 -0.16 18.59
C GLY A 451 -8.61 1.05 19.24
N LYS A 452 -8.22 1.41 20.46
CA LYS A 452 -8.66 2.65 21.09
C LYS A 452 -7.51 3.67 21.08
N TYR A 453 -7.87 4.94 20.89
CA TYR A 453 -6.93 6.05 21.05
C TYR A 453 -7.17 6.68 22.43
N ASP A 454 -6.61 6.06 23.44
CA ASP A 454 -6.65 6.56 24.83
C ASP A 454 -5.32 6.27 25.55
N TYR A 455 -5.17 6.82 26.74
CA TYR A 455 -3.97 6.61 27.58
C TYR A 455 -4.05 5.39 28.48
N LEU A 456 -5.19 4.70 28.52
CA LEU A 456 -5.46 3.59 29.45
C LEU A 456 -5.15 2.23 28.82
N ASP A 457 -5.31 2.13 27.49
CA ASP A 457 -5.27 0.85 26.79
C ASP A 457 -4.33 0.85 25.59
N GLY A 458 -3.68 -0.29 25.37
CA GLY A 458 -2.94 -0.60 24.14
C GLY A 458 -1.67 0.22 23.92
N ASN A 459 -1.12 0.85 24.94
CA ASN A 459 0.11 1.64 24.84
C ASN A 459 1.34 0.80 25.15
N TRP A 460 2.52 1.34 24.87
CA TRP A 460 3.78 0.74 25.27
C TRP A 460 4.22 1.27 26.65
N LEU A 461 4.96 0.47 27.38
CA LEU A 461 5.55 0.83 28.66
C LEU A 461 7.03 0.43 28.68
N SER A 462 7.88 1.35 29.11
CA SER A 462 9.30 1.08 29.32
C SER A 462 9.59 0.46 30.70
N GLY A 463 8.65 0.58 31.64
CA GLY A 463 8.83 0.28 33.04
C GLY A 463 9.63 1.35 33.82
N ILE A 464 9.95 2.47 33.14
CA ILE A 464 10.64 3.62 33.76
C ILE A 464 9.65 4.79 33.81
N SER A 465 9.17 5.11 35.01
CA SER A 465 8.09 6.11 35.20
C SER A 465 8.35 7.46 34.52
N PHE A 466 9.61 7.93 34.49
CA PHE A 466 9.96 9.17 33.80
C PHE A 466 9.68 9.10 32.30
N ILE A 467 10.00 7.97 31.66
CA ILE A 467 9.78 7.77 30.23
C ILE A 467 8.29 7.58 29.96
N ASP A 468 7.64 6.76 30.78
CA ASP A 468 6.24 6.41 30.58
C ASP A 468 5.32 7.63 30.78
N ASN A 469 5.64 8.50 31.75
CA ASN A 469 4.91 9.75 31.97
C ASN A 469 5.03 10.78 30.81
N LEU A 470 6.08 10.70 29.98
CA LEU A 470 6.24 11.61 28.84
C LEU A 470 5.18 11.38 27.76
N HIS A 471 4.65 10.17 27.63
CA HIS A 471 3.69 9.85 26.57
C HIS A 471 2.32 9.41 27.10
N LEU A 472 2.20 9.03 28.36
CA LEU A 472 0.94 8.63 29.00
C LEU A 472 0.41 9.66 30.01
N GLY A 473 1.20 10.67 30.34
CA GLY A 473 0.89 11.59 31.43
C GLY A 473 1.19 10.96 32.80
N SER A 474 1.03 11.73 33.88
CA SER A 474 1.17 11.20 35.22
C SER A 474 0.01 10.24 35.53
N GLN A 475 0.31 8.99 35.66
CA GLN A 475 -0.62 7.95 36.09
C GLN A 475 -0.76 7.97 37.64
#